data_1da43bd8a29e8f81aa1b8e99464e368b
#
_entry.id   1da43bd8a29e8f81aa1b8e99464e368b
#
_cell.length_a   1.000
_cell.length_b   1.000
_cell.length_c   1.000
_cell.angle_alpha   90.00
_cell.angle_beta   90.00
_cell.angle_gamma   90.00
#
_symmetry.space_group_name_H-M   'P 1'
#
loop_
_entity.id
_entity.type
_entity.pdbx_description
1 polymer ?
#
loop_
_entity_poly.entity_id
_entity_poly.type
_entity_poly.pdbx_seq_one_letter_code
_entity_poly.pdbx_strand_id
1 'polypeptide(L)'
;MNPAPMDTSTIAIGYDWLRKDMLEEGEFDKTVSENGIEVWVTQMGDYMNMNTAFIDRENEVVAIIDPFDSLRWVEELEREGLTPTHLLYTHTHRDHVVGYSSMIELNPEVEVWGHEDARVPELVNHVVFERVDFTRTWKNSPNSSVEWGVGSISLIVTHSPGHAPGHVTIHGHGVYHAGDLLFTNGMGRVDLPGSNP
;
A
#
# COMPACT_ATOMS: atom_id res chain seq x y z
N MET A 1 7.33 34.99 -3.61
CA MET A 1 6.24 34.38 -2.82
C MET A 1 6.88 33.30 -2.00
N ASN A 2 6.86 33.41 -0.67
CA ASN A 2 7.33 32.32 0.19
C ASN A 2 6.32 31.15 0.09
N PRO A 3 6.77 29.90 -0.03
CA PRO A 3 5.87 28.77 0.08
C PRO A 3 5.20 28.80 1.46
N ALA A 4 3.91 28.46 1.50
CA ALA A 4 3.20 28.31 2.75
C ALA A 4 3.94 27.29 3.64
N PRO A 5 3.96 27.46 4.97
CA PRO A 5 4.55 26.48 5.86
C PRO A 5 3.85 25.13 5.64
N MET A 6 4.64 24.07 5.42
CA MET A 6 4.12 22.72 5.42
C MET A 6 3.45 22.47 6.77
N ASP A 7 2.21 22.04 6.72
CA ASP A 7 1.50 21.54 7.88
C ASP A 7 2.28 20.33 8.42
N THR A 8 2.88 20.49 9.60
CA THR A 8 3.67 19.45 10.25
C THR A 8 2.81 18.36 10.90
N SER A 9 1.48 18.37 10.68
CA SER A 9 0.57 17.30 11.12
C SER A 9 0.56 16.11 10.15
N THR A 10 1.15 16.22 8.95
CA THR A 10 1.33 15.09 8.04
C THR A 10 2.59 14.33 8.43
N ILE A 11 2.49 13.53 9.47
CA ILE A 11 3.59 12.64 9.88
C ILE A 11 3.53 11.39 9.02
N ALA A 12 4.66 11.14 8.35
CA ALA A 12 4.93 9.85 7.73
C ALA A 12 4.70 8.72 8.75
N ILE A 13 3.75 7.87 8.47
CA ILE A 13 3.67 6.57 9.10
C ILE A 13 4.34 5.59 8.09
N GLY A 14 5.68 5.60 8.06
CA GLY A 14 6.58 4.75 8.81
C GLY A 14 6.39 4.90 10.32
N TYR A 15 5.56 4.09 10.89
CA TYR A 15 5.22 4.00 12.29
C TYR A 15 5.46 5.22 13.14
N ASP A 16 4.41 5.70 13.74
CA ASP A 16 4.41 6.63 14.85
C ASP A 16 5.22 6.05 16.02
N TRP A 17 6.55 6.29 16.02
CA TRP A 17 7.42 5.96 17.15
C TRP A 17 7.06 6.74 18.42
N LEU A 18 6.04 7.59 18.37
CA LEU A 18 5.43 8.28 19.51
C LEU A 18 4.23 7.50 20.10
N ARG A 19 3.67 6.50 19.42
CA ARG A 19 2.72 5.57 20.03
C ARG A 19 3.50 4.53 20.82
N LYS A 20 3.34 4.56 22.13
CA LYS A 20 3.99 3.67 23.11
C LYS A 20 3.59 2.19 22.99
N ASP A 21 2.56 1.92 22.21
CA ASP A 21 1.96 0.60 22.07
C ASP A 21 2.01 0.27 20.56
N MET A 22 2.96 -0.57 20.17
CA MET A 22 2.97 -1.14 18.81
C MET A 22 1.71 -1.99 18.64
N LEU A 23 1.08 -1.93 17.46
CA LEU A 23 -0.02 -2.83 17.14
C LEU A 23 0.46 -4.28 17.29
N GLU A 24 -0.33 -5.12 17.92
CA GLU A 24 -0.09 -6.55 17.87
C GLU A 24 -0.33 -7.04 16.41
N GLU A 25 0.36 -8.11 16.03
CA GLU A 25 0.21 -8.66 14.69
C GLU A 25 -1.27 -8.95 14.37
N GLY A 26 -1.77 -8.36 13.27
CA GLY A 26 -3.15 -8.51 12.83
C GLY A 26 -4.19 -7.70 13.63
N GLU A 27 -3.78 -6.85 14.57
CA GLU A 27 -4.64 -5.84 15.17
C GLU A 27 -4.87 -4.68 14.20
N PHE A 28 -6.09 -4.15 14.15
CA PHE A 28 -6.46 -3.04 13.25
C PHE A 28 -6.60 -1.74 14.03
N ASP A 29 -5.79 -0.74 13.69
CA ASP A 29 -6.01 0.64 14.10
C ASP A 29 -6.94 1.33 13.08
N LYS A 30 -8.10 1.79 13.54
CA LYS A 30 -9.14 2.37 12.70
C LYS A 30 -9.31 3.85 13.05
N THR A 31 -9.09 4.71 12.08
CA THR A 31 -9.24 6.16 12.21
C THR A 31 -10.14 6.71 11.11
N VAL A 32 -10.59 7.95 11.26
CA VAL A 32 -11.38 8.66 10.24
C VAL A 32 -10.69 9.97 9.91
N SER A 33 -10.41 10.21 8.65
CA SER A 33 -9.83 11.45 8.17
C SER A 33 -10.83 12.62 8.22
N GLU A 34 -10.34 13.86 8.11
CA GLU A 34 -11.18 15.07 8.17
C GLU A 34 -12.28 15.09 7.08
N ASN A 35 -12.05 14.45 5.94
CA ASN A 35 -13.04 14.34 4.86
C ASN A 35 -13.89 13.07 4.90
N GLY A 36 -13.91 12.35 6.04
CA GLY A 36 -14.81 11.24 6.29
C GLY A 36 -14.34 9.88 5.74
N ILE A 37 -13.14 9.78 5.15
CA ILE A 37 -12.57 8.50 4.73
C ILE A 37 -12.02 7.78 5.97
N GLU A 38 -12.47 6.52 6.16
CA GLU A 38 -11.88 5.67 7.19
C GLU A 38 -10.53 5.15 6.71
N VAL A 39 -9.58 5.12 7.63
CA VAL A 39 -8.24 4.58 7.41
C VAL A 39 -7.98 3.48 8.42
N TRP A 40 -7.82 2.27 7.93
CA TRP A 40 -7.51 1.12 8.75
C TRP A 40 -6.08 0.67 8.48
N VAL A 41 -5.29 0.54 9.53
CA VAL A 41 -3.88 0.15 9.46
C VAL A 41 -3.67 -1.09 10.30
N THR A 42 -2.87 -2.03 9.78
CA THR A 42 -2.46 -3.22 10.51
C THR A 42 -1.05 -3.63 10.13
N GLN A 43 -0.41 -4.43 10.97
CA GLN A 43 0.88 -5.08 10.67
C GLN A 43 0.69 -6.58 10.57
N MET A 44 1.28 -7.18 9.53
CA MET A 44 1.12 -8.61 9.28
C MET A 44 2.43 -9.24 8.79
N GLY A 45 2.58 -10.53 9.10
CA GLY A 45 3.69 -11.35 8.66
C GLY A 45 4.98 -11.17 9.45
N ASP A 46 5.96 -12.04 9.18
CA ASP A 46 7.22 -12.13 9.92
C ASP A 46 8.04 -10.82 9.91
N TYR A 47 7.84 -9.98 8.90
CA TYR A 47 8.51 -8.69 8.77
C TYR A 47 7.66 -7.52 9.28
N MET A 48 6.47 -7.82 9.85
CA MET A 48 5.55 -6.79 10.34
C MET A 48 5.21 -5.76 9.26
N ASN A 49 4.92 -6.25 8.04
CA ASN A 49 4.60 -5.39 6.91
C ASN A 49 3.34 -4.58 7.17
N MET A 50 3.44 -3.29 6.85
CA MET A 50 2.32 -2.37 6.92
C MET A 50 1.28 -2.73 5.88
N ASN A 51 0.04 -2.85 6.28
CA ASN A 51 -1.11 -2.94 5.39
C ASN A 51 -2.05 -1.78 5.72
N THR A 52 -2.57 -1.11 4.72
CA THR A 52 -3.44 0.05 4.92
C THR A 52 -4.67 -0.06 4.04
N ALA A 53 -5.87 0.14 4.59
CA ALA A 53 -7.08 0.30 3.80
C ALA A 53 -7.65 1.71 3.93
N PHE A 54 -8.13 2.25 2.80
CA PHE A 54 -8.95 3.46 2.72
C PHE A 54 -10.37 3.06 2.36
N ILE A 55 -11.34 3.55 3.12
CA ILE A 55 -12.74 3.12 3.02
C ILE A 55 -13.63 4.34 2.86
N ASP A 56 -14.35 4.40 1.76
CA ASP A 56 -15.42 5.35 1.49
C ASP A 56 -16.75 4.61 1.57
N ARG A 57 -17.42 4.71 2.72
CA ARG A 57 -18.69 4.01 2.93
C ARG A 57 -19.81 4.55 2.06
N GLU A 58 -19.79 5.84 1.74
CA GLU A 58 -20.84 6.47 0.93
C GLU A 58 -20.83 5.96 -0.51
N ASN A 59 -19.65 5.73 -1.06
CA ASN A 59 -19.46 5.25 -2.43
C ASN A 59 -19.16 3.74 -2.51
N GLU A 60 -19.20 3.02 -1.38
CA GLU A 60 -18.92 1.58 -1.29
C GLU A 60 -17.54 1.20 -1.84
N VAL A 61 -16.52 2.05 -1.61
CA VAL A 61 -15.15 1.83 -2.06
C VAL A 61 -14.27 1.39 -0.90
N VAL A 62 -13.55 0.30 -1.10
CA VAL A 62 -12.49 -0.18 -0.18
C VAL A 62 -11.23 -0.43 -0.99
N ALA A 63 -10.19 0.37 -0.75
CA ALA A 63 -8.88 0.24 -1.38
C ALA A 63 -7.84 -0.22 -0.35
N ILE A 64 -7.20 -1.37 -0.58
CA ILE A 64 -6.22 -1.94 0.34
C ILE A 64 -4.83 -1.88 -0.29
N ILE A 65 -3.85 -1.36 0.45
CA ILE A 65 -2.44 -1.37 0.06
C ILE A 65 -1.75 -2.59 0.67
N ASP A 66 -1.05 -3.35 -0.17
CA ASP A 66 -0.20 -4.51 0.17
C ASP A 66 -0.89 -5.52 1.12
N PRO A 67 -2.08 -6.07 0.79
CA PRO A 67 -2.78 -6.99 1.67
C PRO A 67 -2.00 -8.31 1.84
N PHE A 68 -1.33 -8.47 2.98
CA PHE A 68 -0.52 -9.66 3.30
C PHE A 68 -1.39 -10.90 3.53
N ASP A 69 -2.38 -10.79 4.42
CA ASP A 69 -3.35 -11.85 4.74
C ASP A 69 -4.75 -11.45 4.27
N SER A 70 -5.12 -11.97 3.11
CA SER A 70 -6.40 -11.66 2.47
C SER A 70 -7.60 -12.18 3.25
N LEU A 71 -7.50 -13.35 3.89
CA LEU A 71 -8.58 -13.88 4.71
C LEU A 71 -8.84 -12.96 5.91
N ARG A 72 -7.80 -12.55 6.58
CA ARG A 72 -7.90 -11.64 7.73
C ARG A 72 -8.53 -10.30 7.34
N TRP A 73 -8.15 -9.75 6.18
CA TRP A 73 -8.74 -8.53 5.63
C TRP A 73 -10.23 -8.72 5.31
N VAL A 74 -10.58 -9.78 4.60
CA VAL A 74 -11.98 -10.05 4.22
C VAL A 74 -12.83 -10.27 5.46
N GLU A 75 -12.39 -11.09 6.42
CA GLU A 75 -13.11 -11.30 7.68
C GLU A 75 -13.37 -10.01 8.46
N GLU A 76 -12.38 -9.12 8.53
CA GLU A 76 -12.52 -7.87 9.27
C GLU A 76 -13.47 -6.88 8.56
N LEU A 77 -13.38 -6.81 7.23
CA LEU A 77 -14.27 -5.97 6.41
C LEU A 77 -15.71 -6.47 6.43
N GLU A 78 -15.92 -7.79 6.30
CA GLU A 78 -17.26 -8.40 6.33
C GLU A 78 -18.00 -8.15 7.65
N ARG A 79 -17.29 -8.09 8.79
CA ARG A 79 -17.90 -7.72 10.09
C ARG A 79 -18.53 -6.34 10.07
N GLU A 80 -18.03 -5.47 9.21
CA GLU A 80 -18.50 -4.09 9.01
C GLU A 80 -19.40 -3.94 7.77
N GLY A 81 -19.74 -5.05 7.08
CA GLY A 81 -20.55 -5.05 5.87
C GLY A 81 -19.83 -4.48 4.64
N LEU A 82 -18.49 -4.59 4.60
CA LEU A 82 -17.63 -4.04 3.56
C LEU A 82 -17.01 -5.17 2.72
N THR A 83 -16.66 -4.85 1.46
CA THR A 83 -15.99 -5.75 0.54
C THR A 83 -14.83 -5.02 -0.16
N PRO A 84 -13.65 -5.63 -0.30
CA PRO A 84 -12.54 -5.03 -1.05
C PRO A 84 -12.95 -4.74 -2.49
N THR A 85 -12.66 -3.53 -2.99
CA THR A 85 -12.94 -3.14 -4.39
C THR A 85 -11.67 -2.89 -5.18
N HIS A 86 -10.58 -2.49 -4.49
CA HIS A 86 -9.30 -2.17 -5.12
C HIS A 86 -8.15 -2.69 -4.27
N LEU A 87 -7.14 -3.27 -4.94
CA LEU A 87 -5.85 -3.62 -4.36
C LEU A 87 -4.79 -2.72 -4.98
N LEU A 88 -3.99 -2.09 -4.14
CA LEU A 88 -2.91 -1.21 -4.55
C LEU A 88 -1.59 -1.81 -4.07
N TYR A 89 -0.69 -2.14 -4.99
CA TYR A 89 0.60 -2.73 -4.62
C TYR A 89 1.73 -1.71 -4.73
N THR A 90 2.52 -1.57 -3.66
CA THR A 90 3.73 -0.72 -3.69
C THR A 90 4.77 -1.31 -4.60
N HIS A 91 4.97 -2.62 -4.56
CA HIS A 91 5.88 -3.39 -5.41
C HIS A 91 5.55 -4.89 -5.34
N THR A 92 6.34 -5.75 -6.02
CA THR A 92 6.01 -7.17 -6.17
C THR A 92 6.97 -8.12 -5.45
N HIS A 93 7.63 -7.68 -4.37
CA HIS A 93 8.28 -8.63 -3.48
C HIS A 93 7.24 -9.51 -2.79
N ARG A 94 7.64 -10.76 -2.51
CA ARG A 94 6.73 -11.79 -2.02
C ARG A 94 5.93 -11.37 -0.80
N ASP A 95 6.58 -10.77 0.16
CA ASP A 95 5.98 -10.36 1.43
C ASP A 95 4.98 -9.20 1.32
N HIS A 96 4.90 -8.52 0.17
CA HIS A 96 3.86 -7.53 -0.13
C HIS A 96 2.69 -8.11 -0.94
N VAL A 97 2.94 -9.18 -1.69
CA VAL A 97 1.95 -9.74 -2.63
C VAL A 97 1.49 -11.16 -2.29
N VAL A 98 1.92 -11.71 -1.17
CA VAL A 98 1.58 -13.10 -0.77
C VAL A 98 0.06 -13.33 -0.67
N GLY A 99 -0.71 -12.32 -0.28
CA GLY A 99 -2.17 -12.38 -0.23
C GLY A 99 -2.88 -12.27 -1.57
N TYR A 100 -2.18 -11.93 -2.66
CA TYR A 100 -2.80 -11.66 -3.96
C TYR A 100 -3.68 -12.81 -4.48
N SER A 101 -3.14 -14.02 -4.57
CA SER A 101 -3.88 -15.15 -5.12
C SER A 101 -5.14 -15.47 -4.32
N SER A 102 -5.04 -15.47 -3.00
CA SER A 102 -6.18 -15.71 -2.11
C SER A 102 -7.23 -14.59 -2.24
N MET A 103 -6.81 -13.33 -2.41
CA MET A 103 -7.76 -12.24 -2.60
C MET A 103 -8.53 -12.38 -3.92
N ILE A 104 -7.85 -12.75 -5.00
CA ILE A 104 -8.51 -12.97 -6.30
C ILE A 104 -9.48 -14.18 -6.25
N GLU A 105 -9.15 -15.22 -5.49
CA GLU A 105 -10.09 -16.35 -5.29
C GLU A 105 -11.32 -15.93 -4.50
N LEU A 106 -11.17 -15.10 -3.47
CA LEU A 106 -12.26 -14.60 -2.62
C LEU A 106 -13.11 -13.53 -3.34
N ASN A 107 -12.47 -12.67 -4.12
CA ASN A 107 -13.11 -11.57 -4.83
C ASN A 107 -12.50 -11.38 -6.22
N PRO A 108 -12.98 -12.12 -7.25
CA PRO A 108 -12.44 -12.06 -8.61
C PRO A 108 -12.67 -10.72 -9.32
N GLU A 109 -13.61 -9.90 -8.85
CA GLU A 109 -13.95 -8.61 -9.47
C GLU A 109 -13.11 -7.44 -8.92
N VAL A 110 -12.23 -7.68 -7.95
CA VAL A 110 -11.37 -6.65 -7.36
C VAL A 110 -10.43 -6.06 -8.40
N GLU A 111 -10.36 -4.73 -8.49
CA GLU A 111 -9.44 -4.04 -9.39
C GLU A 111 -8.03 -4.00 -8.79
N VAL A 112 -7.01 -4.42 -9.54
CA VAL A 112 -5.64 -4.57 -9.05
C VAL A 112 -4.72 -3.56 -9.71
N TRP A 113 -4.07 -2.72 -8.91
CA TRP A 113 -3.17 -1.66 -9.32
C TRP A 113 -1.73 -1.92 -8.92
N GLY A 114 -0.80 -1.58 -9.80
CA GLY A 114 0.63 -1.50 -9.55
C GLY A 114 1.31 -0.66 -10.61
N HIS A 115 2.60 -0.39 -10.45
CA HIS A 115 3.35 0.33 -11.47
C HIS A 115 3.70 -0.60 -12.65
N GLU A 116 3.73 -0.09 -13.90
CA GLU A 116 4.02 -0.92 -15.08
C GLU A 116 5.41 -1.55 -15.03
N ASP A 117 6.39 -0.88 -14.43
CA ASP A 117 7.76 -1.39 -14.27
C ASP A 117 7.85 -2.52 -13.22
N ALA A 118 6.83 -2.74 -12.39
CA ALA A 118 6.76 -3.90 -11.50
C ALA A 118 6.51 -5.21 -12.25
N ARG A 119 6.14 -5.13 -13.53
CA ARG A 119 6.02 -6.27 -14.44
C ARG A 119 7.38 -6.59 -15.08
N VAL A 120 8.23 -7.28 -14.36
CA VAL A 120 9.57 -7.67 -14.82
C VAL A 120 9.66 -9.18 -15.01
N PRO A 121 9.24 -9.73 -16.18
CA PRO A 121 9.15 -11.17 -16.41
C PRO A 121 10.48 -11.90 -16.19
N GLU A 122 11.60 -11.26 -16.47
CA GLU A 122 12.95 -11.78 -16.29
C GLU A 122 13.29 -12.03 -14.81
N LEU A 123 12.64 -11.30 -13.92
CA LEU A 123 12.85 -11.38 -12.47
C LEU A 123 11.82 -12.29 -11.78
N VAL A 124 10.73 -12.67 -12.47
CA VAL A 124 9.67 -13.54 -11.92
C VAL A 124 10.21 -14.91 -11.50
N ASN A 125 11.28 -15.38 -12.11
CA ASN A 125 11.94 -16.65 -11.74
C ASN A 125 12.84 -16.52 -10.50
N HIS A 126 13.06 -15.32 -9.97
CA HIS A 126 13.74 -15.11 -8.71
C HIS A 126 12.75 -15.26 -7.55
N VAL A 127 13.22 -15.82 -6.45
CA VAL A 127 12.41 -16.07 -5.23
C VAL A 127 11.84 -14.77 -4.62
N VAL A 128 12.31 -13.63 -5.09
CA VAL A 128 12.06 -12.29 -4.50
C VAL A 128 10.84 -11.60 -5.09
N PHE A 129 10.54 -11.83 -6.39
CA PHE A 129 9.39 -11.23 -7.07
C PHE A 129 8.34 -12.28 -7.38
N GLU A 130 7.10 -11.96 -7.14
CA GLU A 130 5.97 -12.79 -7.51
C GLU A 130 5.15 -12.15 -8.61
N ARG A 131 4.48 -12.98 -9.40
CA ARG A 131 3.60 -12.50 -10.45
C ARG A 131 2.31 -11.97 -9.87
N VAL A 132 2.01 -10.73 -10.20
CA VAL A 132 0.71 -10.10 -9.96
C VAL A 132 0.14 -9.66 -11.31
N ASP A 133 -1.08 -10.06 -11.62
CA ASP A 133 -1.76 -9.64 -12.84
C ASP A 133 -2.52 -8.33 -12.55
N PHE A 134 -1.85 -7.21 -12.76
CA PHE A 134 -2.45 -5.90 -12.61
C PHE A 134 -3.54 -5.68 -13.66
N THR A 135 -4.75 -5.33 -13.23
CA THR A 135 -5.84 -4.93 -14.13
C THR A 135 -5.63 -3.50 -14.63
N ARG A 136 -4.94 -2.67 -13.83
CA ARG A 136 -4.55 -1.29 -14.12
C ARG A 136 -3.11 -1.03 -13.71
N THR A 137 -2.46 -0.07 -14.37
CA THR A 137 -1.08 0.31 -14.02
C THR A 137 -0.89 1.81 -13.99
N TRP A 138 -0.10 2.27 -13.00
CA TRP A 138 0.52 3.59 -13.05
C TRP A 138 1.70 3.56 -14.03
N LYS A 139 1.97 4.73 -14.65
CA LYS A 139 3.00 4.89 -15.70
C LYS A 139 3.83 6.15 -15.52
N ASN A 140 3.80 6.70 -14.33
CA ASN A 140 4.55 7.91 -14.03
C ASN A 140 6.06 7.64 -14.00
N SER A 141 6.83 8.61 -14.48
CA SER A 141 8.28 8.51 -14.52
C SER A 141 8.89 8.45 -13.11
N PRO A 142 10.12 7.92 -12.94
CA PRO A 142 10.82 7.94 -11.67
C PRO A 142 10.79 9.31 -10.99
N ASN A 143 10.53 9.32 -9.68
CA ASN A 143 10.42 10.51 -8.84
C ASN A 143 9.30 11.50 -9.25
N SER A 144 8.35 11.07 -10.05
CA SER A 144 7.13 11.85 -10.35
C SER A 144 5.91 11.22 -9.69
N SER A 145 4.88 12.04 -9.51
CA SER A 145 3.64 11.64 -8.83
C SER A 145 2.45 11.76 -9.76
N VAL A 146 1.47 10.90 -9.53
CA VAL A 146 0.14 10.96 -10.15
C VAL A 146 -0.92 10.85 -9.06
N GLU A 147 -2.07 11.42 -9.31
CA GLU A 147 -3.24 11.23 -8.48
C GLU A 147 -3.94 9.91 -8.83
N TRP A 148 -4.34 9.17 -7.82
CA TRP A 148 -5.26 8.04 -7.91
C TRP A 148 -6.50 8.36 -7.08
N GLY A 149 -7.68 8.20 -7.67
CA GLY A 149 -8.91 8.52 -6.97
C GLY A 149 -10.08 7.65 -7.41
N VAL A 150 -10.87 7.21 -6.43
CA VAL A 150 -12.15 6.49 -6.61
C VAL A 150 -13.10 6.88 -5.49
N GLY A 151 -14.35 7.21 -5.84
CA GLY A 151 -15.28 7.81 -4.87
C GLY A 151 -14.71 9.11 -4.32
N SER A 152 -14.68 9.24 -3.01
CA SER A 152 -14.06 10.38 -2.30
C SER A 152 -12.62 10.09 -1.83
N ILE A 153 -12.08 8.91 -2.13
CA ILE A 153 -10.68 8.59 -1.84
C ILE A 153 -9.80 9.27 -2.89
N SER A 154 -8.84 10.08 -2.43
CA SER A 154 -7.82 10.71 -3.27
C SER A 154 -6.44 10.44 -2.68
N LEU A 155 -5.59 9.79 -3.44
CA LEU A 155 -4.24 9.39 -3.05
C LEU A 155 -3.22 9.91 -4.08
N ILE A 156 -2.04 10.26 -3.62
CA ILE A 156 -0.90 10.58 -4.47
C ILE A 156 0.02 9.37 -4.53
N VAL A 157 0.28 8.91 -5.74
CA VAL A 157 1.16 7.78 -6.01
C VAL A 157 2.44 8.27 -6.64
N THR A 158 3.55 8.08 -5.95
CA THR A 158 4.88 8.51 -6.41
C THR A 158 5.72 7.31 -6.82
N HIS A 159 6.18 7.27 -8.07
CA HIS A 159 7.12 6.26 -8.52
C HIS A 159 8.49 6.48 -7.87
N SER A 160 8.91 5.57 -7.03
CA SER A 160 10.12 5.63 -6.22
C SER A 160 10.99 4.38 -6.40
N PRO A 161 11.50 4.15 -7.63
CA PRO A 161 12.33 2.98 -7.89
C PRO A 161 13.66 3.07 -7.12
N GLY A 162 14.25 1.94 -6.86
CA GLY A 162 15.50 1.79 -6.11
C GLY A 162 15.54 0.43 -5.44
N HIS A 163 14.69 0.21 -4.45
CA HIS A 163 14.48 -1.09 -3.82
C HIS A 163 13.92 -2.13 -4.82
N ALA A 164 12.93 -1.72 -5.62
CA ALA A 164 12.38 -2.51 -6.71
C ALA A 164 12.05 -1.60 -7.92
N PRO A 165 12.07 -2.12 -9.18
CA PRO A 165 11.88 -1.31 -10.38
C PRO A 165 10.57 -0.52 -10.39
N GLY A 166 9.47 -1.16 -10.09
CA GLY A 166 8.14 -0.55 -10.08
C GLY A 166 7.68 -0.13 -8.69
N HIS A 167 8.60 0.14 -7.76
CA HIS A 167 8.22 0.56 -6.41
C HIS A 167 7.52 1.93 -6.44
N VAL A 168 6.42 2.04 -5.70
CA VAL A 168 5.71 3.30 -5.48
C VAL A 168 5.49 3.54 -3.99
N THR A 169 5.44 4.81 -3.62
CA THR A 169 4.88 5.24 -2.33
C THR A 169 3.50 5.82 -2.55
N ILE A 170 2.61 5.66 -1.59
CA ILE A 170 1.20 6.07 -1.68
C ILE A 170 0.85 6.90 -0.45
N HIS A 171 0.32 8.12 -0.65
CA HIS A 171 -0.08 8.94 0.48
C HIS A 171 -1.40 9.67 0.27
N GLY A 172 -2.13 9.87 1.34
CA GLY A 172 -3.40 10.59 1.40
C GLY A 172 -4.09 10.35 2.74
N HIS A 173 -5.10 11.11 3.04
CA HIS A 173 -5.93 10.96 4.24
C HIS A 173 -5.12 10.83 5.56
N GLY A 174 -3.99 11.55 5.65
CA GLY A 174 -3.12 11.53 6.84
C GLY A 174 -2.13 10.38 6.91
N VAL A 175 -2.07 9.50 5.90
CA VAL A 175 -1.15 8.35 5.83
C VAL A 175 -0.14 8.52 4.70
N TYR A 176 1.10 8.13 4.96
CA TYR A 176 2.14 7.92 3.97
C TYR A 176 2.60 6.47 4.01
N HIS A 177 2.14 5.66 3.06
CA HIS A 177 2.54 4.27 2.92
C HIS A 177 3.81 4.19 2.07
N ALA A 178 4.94 3.96 2.74
CA ALA A 178 6.26 4.02 2.12
C ALA A 178 6.67 2.73 1.40
N GLY A 179 5.96 1.61 1.61
CA GLY A 179 6.45 0.29 1.21
C GLY A 179 7.85 0.07 1.78
N ASP A 180 8.74 -0.46 0.96
CA ASP A 180 10.14 -0.71 1.32
C ASP A 180 11.10 0.43 0.95
N LEU A 181 10.58 1.65 0.71
CA LEU A 181 11.43 2.81 0.52
C LEU A 181 12.06 3.26 1.84
N LEU A 182 11.27 3.32 2.91
CA LEU A 182 11.67 3.91 4.19
C LEU A 182 11.10 3.12 5.37
N PHE A 183 11.96 2.79 6.30
CA PHE A 183 11.64 2.18 7.59
C PHE A 183 11.99 3.10 8.75
N THR A 184 11.50 2.80 9.94
CA THR A 184 11.82 3.57 11.16
C THR A 184 13.33 3.72 11.40
N ASN A 185 14.12 2.70 11.05
CA ASN A 185 15.55 2.62 11.33
C ASN A 185 16.42 2.60 10.07
N GLY A 186 15.88 2.97 8.89
CA GLY A 186 16.66 2.95 7.66
C GLY A 186 15.83 3.00 6.39
N MET A 187 16.45 2.61 5.31
CA MET A 187 15.83 2.49 3.98
C MET A 187 15.81 1.02 3.55
N GLY A 188 14.92 0.68 2.62
CA GLY A 188 14.92 -0.61 1.97
C GLY A 188 16.27 -0.91 1.30
N ARG A 189 16.65 -2.17 1.31
CA ARG A 189 17.89 -2.63 0.66
C ARG A 189 17.82 -2.45 -0.86
N VAL A 190 18.97 -2.16 -1.47
CA VAL A 190 19.10 -1.92 -2.91
C VAL A 190 20.07 -2.90 -3.59
N ASP A 191 20.29 -4.06 -2.97
CA ASP A 191 21.18 -5.12 -3.44
C ASP A 191 20.43 -6.39 -3.90
N LEU A 192 19.09 -6.30 -4.01
CA LEU A 192 18.25 -7.36 -4.55
C LEU A 192 18.25 -7.34 -6.09
N PRO A 193 17.92 -8.47 -6.75
CA PRO A 193 17.76 -8.51 -8.19
C PRO A 193 16.75 -7.44 -8.66
N GLY A 194 17.17 -6.60 -9.63
CA GLY A 194 16.35 -5.50 -10.15
C GLY A 194 16.41 -4.19 -9.34
N SER A 195 17.04 -4.20 -8.16
CA SER A 195 17.32 -2.96 -7.43
C SER A 195 18.32 -2.08 -8.19
N ASN A 196 18.20 -0.77 -7.97
CA ASN A 196 19.10 0.23 -8.54
C ASN A 196 19.28 1.36 -7.51
N PRO A 197 20.45 1.44 -6.82
CA PRO A 197 20.72 2.47 -5.81
C PRO A 197 20.82 3.88 -6.36
#